data_f7b21c8e1f1064edee0e80bddb89c42f
#
_entry.id   f7b21c8e1f1064edee0e80bddb89c42f
#
_cell.length_a   1.000
_cell.length_b   1.000
_cell.length_c   1.000
_cell.angle_alpha   90.00
_cell.angle_beta   90.00
_cell.angle_gamma   90.00
#
_symmetry.space_group_name_H-M   'P 1'
#
loop_
_entity.id
_entity.type
_entity.pdbx_description
1 polymer ?
#
loop_
_entity_poly.entity_id
_entity_poly.type
_entity_poly.pdbx_seq_one_letter_code
_entity_poly.pdbx_strand_id
1 'polypeptide(L)'
;RWRKFVKPRLVAAVFGACALGVTPFIFEPIRAAQNPPMNEGAPTGCVTTIGWSCTFSHKTYTRLAANINRDQYGKPSVLDRQISFAAQLDMWWLYFRWQWLRDPHHAAPAAQLLLALLMLGMGAYGATVHWRMDRASCIYWATFMVTLTVLLVYYMNFKYGYSQSPGLGDSVPREVRDRDYFYMWSFSAWSVWVSIGIAEIWRSTRYGAALLAVGFVPLIGNWSAASRRNDTVARDWAVDILNSVEPYGVLVTGGDNDTFPLWYAQDVEGVRRDVTVVIDQYLDMDWFGEQMLRRPLVKYDAAAGPAIYRNRTWTPPAHAIFRMTEAQADSVPDYVILREPQILRSGAIEGRVDAGYLERKDVFVLRLITDALPERPLYFTMGSSYPARFGLKRYMVSDGLVEHLMPIATSDSTGRMLDVTRTDALWRIYGGPAAIVRRNDWIDRASLATPIDYTL
;
A
#
# COMPACT_ATOMS: atom_id res chain seq x y z
N ARG A 1 -41.83 -14.47 -21.46
CA ARG A 1 -40.93 -14.91 -20.37
C ARG A 1 -40.34 -13.74 -19.59
N TRP A 2 -39.94 -12.63 -20.19
CA TRP A 2 -39.37 -11.45 -19.53
C TRP A 2 -40.29 -10.75 -18.53
N ARG A 3 -41.61 -10.74 -18.73
CA ARG A 3 -42.62 -10.15 -17.81
C ARG A 3 -42.64 -10.81 -16.41
N LYS A 4 -42.05 -12.02 -16.24
CA LYS A 4 -41.95 -12.67 -14.91
C LYS A 4 -40.80 -12.10 -14.07
N PHE A 5 -39.77 -11.50 -14.71
CA PHE A 5 -38.61 -10.93 -14.02
C PHE A 5 -38.81 -9.44 -13.67
N VAL A 6 -39.70 -8.73 -14.34
CA VAL A 6 -40.00 -7.31 -14.10
C VAL A 6 -41.25 -7.19 -13.18
N LYS A 7 -41.22 -7.85 -12.05
CA LYS A 7 -42.22 -7.59 -11.01
C LYS A 7 -41.80 -6.31 -10.27
N PRO A 8 -42.70 -5.30 -10.10
CA PRO A 8 -42.35 -4.04 -9.42
C PRO A 8 -41.74 -4.27 -8.03
N ARG A 9 -42.18 -5.26 -7.30
CA ARG A 9 -41.65 -5.65 -5.98
C ARG A 9 -40.19 -6.15 -6.07
N LEU A 10 -39.84 -6.93 -7.12
CA LEU A 10 -38.48 -7.43 -7.31
C LEU A 10 -37.55 -6.27 -7.71
N VAL A 11 -37.98 -5.40 -8.60
CA VAL A 11 -37.26 -4.20 -8.98
C VAL A 11 -37.01 -3.33 -7.75
N ALA A 12 -38.06 -3.06 -6.94
CA ALA A 12 -37.90 -2.29 -5.71
C ALA A 12 -36.96 -2.97 -4.70
N ALA A 13 -36.99 -4.29 -4.57
CA ALA A 13 -36.09 -5.05 -3.70
C ALA A 13 -34.64 -4.95 -4.19
N VAL A 14 -34.39 -5.04 -5.49
CA VAL A 14 -33.04 -4.87 -6.07
C VAL A 14 -32.53 -3.46 -5.85
N PHE A 15 -33.36 -2.44 -6.14
CA PHE A 15 -32.98 -1.05 -5.86
C PHE A 15 -32.73 -0.81 -4.37
N GLY A 16 -33.56 -1.36 -3.49
CA GLY A 16 -33.36 -1.27 -2.05
C GLY A 16 -32.05 -1.94 -1.60
N ALA A 17 -31.75 -3.11 -2.14
CA ALA A 17 -30.50 -3.82 -1.85
C ALA A 17 -29.27 -3.04 -2.38
N CYS A 18 -29.36 -2.48 -3.59
CA CYS A 18 -28.30 -1.61 -4.14
C CYS A 18 -28.11 -0.34 -3.30
N ALA A 19 -29.21 0.33 -2.93
CA ALA A 19 -29.16 1.52 -2.08
C ALA A 19 -28.54 1.19 -0.71
N LEU A 20 -28.92 0.05 -0.11
CA LEU A 20 -28.32 -0.41 1.14
C LEU A 20 -26.81 -0.72 0.96
N GLY A 21 -26.43 -1.32 -0.17
CA GLY A 21 -25.03 -1.61 -0.50
C GLY A 21 -24.16 -0.38 -0.68
N VAL A 22 -24.75 0.78 -1.00
CA VAL A 22 -24.05 2.07 -1.16
C VAL A 22 -23.96 2.86 0.16
N THR A 23 -24.74 2.49 1.18
CA THR A 23 -24.75 3.20 2.47
C THR A 23 -23.36 3.33 3.15
N PRO A 24 -22.40 2.38 3.02
CA PRO A 24 -21.06 2.55 3.58
C PRO A 24 -20.34 3.81 3.07
N PHE A 25 -20.61 4.27 1.84
CA PHE A 25 -20.02 5.51 1.31
C PHE A 25 -20.51 6.78 2.04
N ILE A 26 -21.66 6.72 2.74
CA ILE A 26 -22.12 7.82 3.59
C ILE A 26 -21.22 7.99 4.81
N PHE A 27 -20.55 6.92 5.23
CA PHE A 27 -19.61 6.99 6.35
C PHE A 27 -18.39 7.86 6.03
N GLU A 28 -17.92 7.90 4.79
CA GLU A 28 -16.72 8.65 4.40
C GLU A 28 -16.82 10.16 4.71
N PRO A 29 -17.85 10.91 4.24
CA PRO A 29 -17.99 12.32 4.61
C PRO A 29 -18.23 12.55 6.09
N ILE A 30 -18.92 11.64 6.78
CA ILE A 30 -19.12 11.72 8.24
C ILE A 30 -17.78 11.58 8.97
N ARG A 31 -16.96 10.64 8.54
CA ARG A 31 -15.63 10.40 9.12
C ARG A 31 -14.67 11.54 8.81
N ALA A 32 -14.71 12.05 7.58
CA ALA A 32 -13.90 13.19 7.15
C ALA A 32 -14.16 14.44 8.00
N ALA A 33 -15.43 14.69 8.37
CA ALA A 33 -15.81 15.81 9.25
C ALA A 33 -15.18 15.71 10.65
N GLN A 34 -14.77 14.53 11.10
CA GLN A 34 -14.11 14.30 12.38
C GLN A 34 -12.58 14.50 12.33
N ASN A 35 -12.05 14.95 11.20
CA ASN A 35 -10.64 15.21 10.96
C ASN A 35 -9.70 14.06 11.40
N PRO A 36 -9.84 12.86 10.81
CA PRO A 36 -8.94 11.76 11.09
C PRO A 36 -7.51 12.09 10.66
N PRO A 37 -6.48 11.34 11.13
CA PRO A 37 -5.08 11.56 10.78
C PRO A 37 -4.82 11.54 9.26
N MET A 38 -5.56 10.72 8.52
CA MET A 38 -5.66 10.76 7.05
C MET A 38 -7.06 11.19 6.66
N ASN A 39 -7.17 12.31 5.95
CA ASN A 39 -8.45 12.93 5.67
C ASN A 39 -8.56 13.41 4.22
N GLU A 40 -8.71 12.48 3.29
CA GLU A 40 -8.88 12.77 1.87
C GLU A 40 -10.12 13.64 1.58
N GLY A 41 -11.17 13.47 2.36
CA GLY A 41 -12.44 14.16 2.17
C GLY A 41 -12.60 15.46 2.95
N ALA A 42 -11.60 15.91 3.72
CA ALA A 42 -11.77 17.04 4.62
C ALA A 42 -12.10 18.34 3.89
N PRO A 43 -13.30 18.88 4.03
CA PRO A 43 -13.54 20.26 3.64
C PRO A 43 -12.87 21.20 4.64
N THR A 44 -12.39 22.34 4.14
CA THR A 44 -11.84 23.43 4.96
C THR A 44 -12.85 23.89 6.00
N GLY A 45 -12.43 23.99 7.27
CA GLY A 45 -13.24 24.56 8.34
C GLY A 45 -14.22 23.61 9.07
N CYS A 46 -14.24 22.31 8.72
CA CYS A 46 -15.11 21.31 9.35
C CYS A 46 -14.39 20.46 10.38
N VAL A 47 -14.01 21.03 11.49
CA VAL A 47 -13.14 20.28 12.42
C VAL A 47 -13.90 19.48 13.48
N THR A 48 -15.14 19.84 13.84
CA THR A 48 -15.79 19.27 15.02
C THR A 48 -17.28 18.98 14.91
N THR A 49 -17.98 19.42 13.87
CA THR A 49 -19.43 19.28 13.78
C THR A 49 -19.90 18.72 12.46
N ILE A 50 -20.77 17.72 12.52
CA ILE A 50 -21.49 17.23 11.35
C ILE A 50 -22.56 18.28 10.98
N GLY A 51 -22.49 18.85 9.77
CA GLY A 51 -23.43 19.84 9.29
C GLY A 51 -23.55 19.84 7.77
N TRP A 52 -24.72 20.27 7.23
CA TRP A 52 -24.95 20.25 5.79
C TRP A 52 -23.98 21.15 5.02
N SER A 53 -23.65 22.31 5.53
CA SER A 53 -22.74 23.26 4.87
C SER A 53 -21.28 22.82 4.89
N CYS A 54 -20.92 21.91 5.77
CA CYS A 54 -19.56 21.46 6.00
C CYS A 54 -19.38 20.02 5.57
N THR A 55 -20.04 19.05 6.25
CA THR A 55 -19.91 17.61 5.98
C THR A 55 -20.37 17.24 4.57
N PHE A 56 -21.41 17.94 4.06
CA PHE A 56 -22.01 17.68 2.74
C PHE A 56 -21.82 18.86 1.80
N SER A 57 -20.71 19.59 1.92
CA SER A 57 -20.37 20.70 1.03
C SER A 57 -20.07 20.22 -0.39
N HIS A 58 -20.06 21.13 -1.35
CA HIS A 58 -19.66 20.83 -2.73
C HIS A 58 -18.24 20.26 -2.79
N LYS A 59 -17.29 20.79 -2.00
CA LYS A 59 -15.90 20.28 -1.93
C LYS A 59 -15.86 18.82 -1.44
N THR A 60 -16.64 18.49 -0.40
CA THR A 60 -16.75 17.10 0.10
C THR A 60 -17.32 16.17 -0.98
N TYR A 61 -18.36 16.61 -1.68
CA TYR A 61 -18.95 15.82 -2.77
C TYR A 61 -17.94 15.60 -3.91
N THR A 62 -17.22 16.63 -4.32
CA THR A 62 -16.21 16.52 -5.40
C THR A 62 -15.10 15.54 -5.01
N ARG A 63 -14.61 15.61 -3.78
CA ARG A 63 -13.56 14.68 -3.30
C ARG A 63 -14.08 13.24 -3.14
N LEU A 64 -15.30 13.08 -2.64
CA LEU A 64 -15.94 11.76 -2.59
C LEU A 64 -16.12 11.16 -3.99
N ALA A 65 -16.55 11.98 -4.95
CA ALA A 65 -16.68 11.55 -6.34
C ALA A 65 -15.32 11.16 -6.95
N ALA A 66 -14.26 11.93 -6.70
CA ALA A 66 -12.89 11.60 -7.12
C ALA A 66 -12.38 10.29 -6.52
N ASN A 67 -12.66 10.05 -5.23
CA ASN A 67 -12.33 8.80 -4.55
C ASN A 67 -13.07 7.61 -5.16
N ILE A 68 -14.40 7.70 -5.31
CA ILE A 68 -15.22 6.65 -5.93
C ILE A 68 -14.78 6.38 -7.37
N ASN A 69 -14.48 7.43 -8.13
CA ASN A 69 -13.98 7.34 -9.49
C ASN A 69 -12.52 6.87 -9.56
N ARG A 70 -11.80 6.84 -8.42
CA ARG A 70 -10.39 6.48 -8.35
C ARG A 70 -9.52 7.38 -9.24
N ASP A 71 -9.75 8.69 -9.21
CA ASP A 71 -9.11 9.66 -10.12
C ASP A 71 -7.60 9.76 -9.85
N GLN A 72 -7.14 9.44 -8.64
CA GLN A 72 -5.73 9.36 -8.26
C GLN A 72 -4.94 8.22 -8.94
N TYR A 73 -5.64 7.26 -9.57
CA TYR A 73 -4.99 6.14 -10.25
C TYR A 73 -5.08 6.32 -11.76
N GLY A 74 -3.98 6.12 -12.45
CA GLY A 74 -3.99 6.03 -13.90
C GLY A 74 -4.97 4.95 -14.38
N LYS A 75 -5.76 5.27 -15.42
CA LYS A 75 -6.74 4.35 -16.01
C LYS A 75 -6.27 3.94 -17.42
N PRO A 76 -5.23 3.08 -17.54
CA PRO A 76 -4.80 2.63 -18.86
C PRO A 76 -5.95 1.91 -19.56
N SER A 77 -6.02 2.05 -20.89
CA SER A 77 -7.02 1.35 -21.68
C SER A 77 -6.89 -0.16 -21.50
N VAL A 78 -8.00 -0.84 -21.23
CA VAL A 78 -8.05 -2.31 -21.16
C VAL A 78 -7.76 -2.98 -22.51
N LEU A 79 -7.85 -2.21 -23.62
CA LEU A 79 -7.53 -2.67 -24.95
C LEU A 79 -6.03 -2.62 -25.23
N ASP A 80 -5.31 -1.76 -24.53
CA ASP A 80 -3.86 -1.64 -24.62
C ASP A 80 -3.20 -2.65 -23.66
N ARG A 81 -2.95 -3.86 -24.17
CA ARG A 81 -2.54 -4.99 -23.35
C ARG A 81 -1.09 -4.86 -22.88
N GLN A 82 -0.90 -4.95 -21.55
CA GLN A 82 0.44 -4.93 -20.94
C GLN A 82 1.26 -6.17 -21.32
N ILE A 83 0.60 -7.32 -21.39
CA ILE A 83 1.14 -8.61 -21.88
C ILE A 83 0.04 -9.42 -22.57
N SER A 84 0.37 -10.53 -23.19
CA SER A 84 -0.61 -11.41 -23.83
C SER A 84 -1.63 -11.93 -22.81
N PHE A 85 -2.90 -12.03 -23.23
CA PHE A 85 -3.95 -12.56 -22.37
C PHE A 85 -3.68 -13.98 -21.87
N ALA A 86 -3.01 -14.81 -22.71
CA ALA A 86 -2.57 -16.14 -22.32
C ALA A 86 -1.59 -16.11 -21.13
N ALA A 87 -0.63 -15.19 -21.15
CA ALA A 87 0.29 -15.01 -20.02
C ALA A 87 -0.43 -14.52 -18.74
N GLN A 88 -1.48 -13.71 -18.90
CA GLN A 88 -2.30 -13.29 -17.75
C GLN A 88 -3.15 -14.44 -17.18
N LEU A 89 -3.65 -15.34 -18.01
CA LEU A 89 -4.31 -16.57 -17.56
C LEU A 89 -3.32 -17.53 -16.89
N ASP A 90 -2.08 -17.62 -17.39
CA ASP A 90 -1.04 -18.40 -16.74
C ASP A 90 -0.68 -17.84 -15.34
N MET A 91 -0.64 -16.53 -15.20
CA MET A 91 -0.51 -15.89 -13.88
C MET A 91 -1.67 -16.26 -12.95
N TRP A 92 -2.92 -16.20 -13.43
CA TRP A 92 -4.07 -16.63 -12.64
C TRP A 92 -3.97 -18.11 -12.26
N TRP A 93 -3.52 -18.98 -13.18
CA TRP A 93 -3.30 -20.39 -12.91
C TRP A 93 -2.21 -20.63 -11.86
N LEU A 94 -1.12 -19.87 -11.90
CA LEU A 94 -0.10 -19.91 -10.86
C LEU A 94 -0.71 -19.60 -9.48
N TYR A 95 -1.50 -18.54 -9.38
CA TYR A 95 -2.14 -18.15 -8.13
C TYR A 95 -3.23 -19.14 -7.69
N PHE A 96 -3.95 -19.75 -8.64
CA PHE A 96 -4.89 -20.84 -8.33
C PHE A 96 -4.17 -22.05 -7.69
N ARG A 97 -3.03 -22.45 -8.22
CA ARG A 97 -2.23 -23.55 -7.63
C ARG A 97 -1.83 -23.25 -6.19
N TRP A 98 -1.49 -22.00 -5.89
CA TRP A 98 -1.10 -21.57 -4.54
C TRP A 98 -2.23 -21.70 -3.51
N GLN A 99 -3.47 -21.63 -3.92
CA GLN A 99 -4.59 -21.78 -2.97
C GLN A 99 -4.62 -23.18 -2.34
N TRP A 100 -4.14 -24.18 -3.06
CA TRP A 100 -4.21 -25.56 -2.60
C TRP A 100 -2.92 -26.04 -1.91
N LEU A 101 -1.79 -25.62 -2.40
CA LEU A 101 -0.49 -25.84 -1.78
C LEU A 101 0.49 -24.76 -2.28
N ARG A 102 0.94 -23.90 -1.37
CA ARG A 102 2.00 -22.95 -1.68
C ARG A 102 3.34 -23.65 -1.50
N ASP A 103 4.15 -23.63 -2.53
CA ASP A 103 5.49 -24.22 -2.56
C ASP A 103 6.52 -23.14 -2.91
N PRO A 104 6.88 -22.27 -1.95
CA PRO A 104 7.76 -21.12 -2.20
C PRO A 104 9.18 -21.52 -2.56
N HIS A 105 9.61 -22.69 -2.13
CA HIS A 105 10.97 -23.20 -2.38
C HIS A 105 11.04 -24.19 -3.54
N HIS A 106 9.94 -24.40 -4.27
CA HIS A 106 9.85 -25.40 -5.34
C HIS A 106 10.27 -26.80 -4.90
N ALA A 107 10.02 -27.15 -3.65
CA ALA A 107 10.38 -28.43 -3.05
C ALA A 107 9.44 -29.57 -3.49
N ALA A 108 8.19 -29.26 -3.83
CA ALA A 108 7.17 -30.24 -4.19
C ALA A 108 6.29 -29.80 -5.37
N PRO A 109 6.84 -29.38 -6.53
CA PRO A 109 6.06 -28.82 -7.63
C PRO A 109 5.05 -29.82 -8.22
N ALA A 110 5.39 -31.12 -8.23
CA ALA A 110 4.47 -32.15 -8.68
C ALA A 110 3.27 -32.33 -7.74
N ALA A 111 3.47 -32.29 -6.43
CA ALA A 111 2.40 -32.36 -5.45
C ALA A 111 1.47 -31.14 -5.53
N GLN A 112 2.03 -29.94 -5.70
CA GLN A 112 1.28 -28.73 -5.93
C GLN A 112 0.38 -28.84 -7.18
N LEU A 113 0.96 -29.29 -8.30
CA LEU A 113 0.23 -29.44 -9.55
C LEU A 113 -0.88 -30.50 -9.44
N LEU A 114 -0.56 -31.67 -8.89
CA LEU A 114 -1.53 -32.75 -8.71
C LEU A 114 -2.71 -32.34 -7.82
N LEU A 115 -2.43 -31.63 -6.71
CA LEU A 115 -3.46 -31.14 -5.82
C LEU A 115 -4.32 -30.08 -6.52
N ALA A 116 -3.73 -29.16 -7.26
CA ALA A 116 -4.47 -28.15 -8.01
C ALA A 116 -5.36 -28.79 -9.09
N LEU A 117 -4.86 -29.77 -9.82
CA LEU A 117 -5.65 -30.51 -10.82
C LEU A 117 -6.79 -31.32 -10.17
N LEU A 118 -6.56 -31.95 -9.02
CA LEU A 118 -7.58 -32.61 -8.23
C LEU A 118 -8.69 -31.62 -7.85
N MET A 119 -8.35 -30.45 -7.33
CA MET A 119 -9.33 -29.44 -6.93
C MET A 119 -10.03 -28.78 -8.12
N LEU A 120 -9.32 -28.66 -9.25
CA LEU A 120 -9.95 -28.25 -10.51
C LEU A 120 -11.00 -29.27 -10.97
N GLY A 121 -10.65 -30.55 -10.99
CA GLY A 121 -11.55 -31.64 -11.37
C GLY A 121 -12.73 -31.79 -10.41
N MET A 122 -12.47 -31.64 -9.11
CA MET A 122 -13.52 -31.69 -8.07
C MET A 122 -14.52 -30.54 -8.22
N GLY A 123 -14.04 -29.32 -8.51
CA GLY A 123 -14.89 -28.18 -8.77
C GLY A 123 -15.71 -28.36 -10.07
N ALA A 124 -15.10 -28.87 -11.14
CA ALA A 124 -15.82 -29.19 -12.36
C ALA A 124 -16.91 -30.25 -12.14
N TYR A 125 -16.62 -31.30 -11.35
CA TYR A 125 -17.62 -32.28 -10.95
C TYR A 125 -18.74 -31.63 -10.13
N GLY A 126 -18.40 -30.81 -9.15
CA GLY A 126 -19.40 -30.07 -8.35
C GLY A 126 -20.27 -29.14 -9.19
N ALA A 127 -19.72 -28.50 -10.22
CA ALA A 127 -20.51 -27.73 -11.17
C ALA A 127 -21.52 -28.59 -11.95
N THR A 128 -21.14 -29.82 -12.35
CA THR A 128 -22.08 -30.75 -12.99
C THR A 128 -23.18 -31.21 -12.04
N VAL A 129 -22.87 -31.46 -10.79
CA VAL A 129 -23.84 -31.75 -9.73
C VAL A 129 -24.79 -30.58 -9.53
N HIS A 130 -24.25 -29.37 -9.37
CA HIS A 130 -25.03 -28.15 -9.23
C HIS A 130 -25.99 -27.92 -10.40
N TRP A 131 -25.51 -28.14 -11.63
CA TRP A 131 -26.35 -28.05 -12.83
C TRP A 131 -27.53 -29.02 -12.81
N ARG A 132 -27.33 -30.27 -12.30
CA ARG A 132 -28.40 -31.27 -12.18
C ARG A 132 -29.40 -30.92 -11.07
N MET A 133 -28.94 -30.31 -9.99
CA MET A 133 -29.77 -29.93 -8.85
C MET A 133 -30.60 -28.68 -9.15
N ASP A 134 -29.99 -27.60 -9.61
CA ASP A 134 -30.63 -26.31 -9.92
C ASP A 134 -29.91 -25.57 -11.01
N ARG A 135 -30.44 -25.64 -12.22
CA ARG A 135 -29.87 -24.96 -13.39
C ARG A 135 -29.83 -23.45 -13.28
N ALA A 136 -30.84 -22.85 -12.66
CA ALA A 136 -30.92 -21.39 -12.56
C ALA A 136 -29.85 -20.85 -11.64
N SER A 137 -29.68 -21.45 -10.47
CA SER A 137 -28.61 -21.13 -9.53
C SER A 137 -27.22 -21.42 -10.12
N CYS A 138 -27.07 -22.54 -10.83
CA CYS A 138 -25.80 -22.87 -11.49
C CYS A 138 -25.42 -21.87 -12.59
N ILE A 139 -26.36 -21.39 -13.40
CA ILE A 139 -26.12 -20.35 -14.40
C ILE A 139 -25.69 -19.05 -13.73
N TYR A 140 -26.39 -18.64 -12.66
CA TYR A 140 -25.99 -17.47 -11.88
C TYR A 140 -24.55 -17.60 -11.37
N TRP A 141 -24.23 -18.74 -10.76
CA TRP A 141 -22.90 -18.99 -10.21
C TRP A 141 -21.82 -19.07 -11.30
N ALA A 142 -22.13 -19.68 -12.43
CA ALA A 142 -21.21 -19.73 -13.59
C ALA A 142 -20.93 -18.33 -14.15
N THR A 143 -21.97 -17.49 -14.26
CA THR A 143 -21.80 -16.09 -14.69
C THR A 143 -20.90 -15.34 -13.71
N PHE A 144 -21.13 -15.52 -12.41
CA PHE A 144 -20.29 -14.94 -11.36
C PHE A 144 -18.83 -15.41 -11.47
N MET A 145 -18.61 -16.72 -11.68
CA MET A 145 -17.27 -17.28 -11.90
C MET A 145 -16.57 -16.71 -13.13
N VAL A 146 -17.27 -16.60 -14.26
CA VAL A 146 -16.70 -15.99 -15.47
C VAL A 146 -16.32 -14.54 -15.22
N THR A 147 -17.17 -13.79 -14.52
CA THR A 147 -16.91 -12.39 -14.15
C THR A 147 -15.67 -12.25 -13.27
N LEU A 148 -15.57 -13.07 -12.23
CA LEU A 148 -14.45 -13.01 -11.27
C LEU A 148 -13.15 -13.65 -11.80
N THR A 149 -13.19 -14.39 -12.88
CA THR A 149 -12.02 -15.07 -13.46
C THR A 149 -11.64 -14.42 -14.78
N VAL A 150 -12.31 -14.79 -15.85
CA VAL A 150 -11.94 -14.40 -17.22
C VAL A 150 -12.05 -12.89 -17.42
N LEU A 151 -13.21 -12.31 -17.03
CA LEU A 151 -13.44 -10.88 -17.21
C LEU A 151 -12.56 -10.04 -16.26
N LEU A 152 -12.34 -10.51 -15.05
CA LEU A 152 -11.46 -9.82 -14.08
C LEU A 152 -10.01 -9.86 -14.55
N VAL A 153 -9.48 -11.01 -15.01
CA VAL A 153 -8.13 -11.12 -15.59
C VAL A 153 -7.97 -10.17 -16.76
N TYR A 154 -8.99 -10.11 -17.64
CA TYR A 154 -8.98 -9.20 -18.78
C TYR A 154 -8.99 -7.74 -18.33
N TYR A 155 -9.86 -7.38 -17.38
CA TYR A 155 -10.02 -6.02 -16.87
C TYR A 155 -8.79 -5.51 -16.12
N MET A 156 -8.18 -6.33 -15.26
CA MET A 156 -7.01 -5.93 -14.47
C MET A 156 -5.77 -5.67 -15.30
N ASN A 157 -5.66 -6.33 -16.47
CA ASN A 157 -4.61 -6.07 -17.45
C ASN A 157 -3.19 -5.99 -16.86
N PHE A 158 -2.86 -6.86 -15.91
CA PHE A 158 -1.55 -6.87 -15.25
C PHE A 158 -0.42 -7.27 -16.20
N LYS A 159 0.80 -6.83 -15.85
CA LYS A 159 2.07 -7.33 -16.37
C LYS A 159 2.32 -8.76 -15.88
N TYR A 160 3.49 -9.35 -16.19
CA TYR A 160 3.87 -10.62 -15.58
C TYR A 160 3.86 -10.52 -14.06
N GLY A 161 3.30 -11.53 -13.38
CA GLY A 161 3.38 -11.63 -11.92
C GLY A 161 4.85 -11.68 -11.45
N TYR A 162 5.11 -11.15 -10.27
CA TYR A 162 6.46 -11.10 -9.73
C TYR A 162 7.14 -12.47 -9.71
N SER A 163 6.44 -13.49 -9.24
CA SER A 163 6.93 -14.88 -9.19
C SER A 163 6.63 -15.70 -10.44
N GLN A 164 5.97 -15.13 -11.45
CA GLN A 164 5.63 -15.85 -12.68
C GLN A 164 6.85 -15.97 -13.59
N SER A 165 7.12 -17.19 -14.09
CA SER A 165 8.17 -17.46 -15.10
C SER A 165 9.52 -16.81 -14.74
N PRO A 166 10.15 -17.17 -13.60
CA PRO A 166 11.35 -16.51 -13.11
C PRO A 166 12.53 -16.59 -14.10
N GLY A 167 12.55 -17.60 -14.97
CA GLY A 167 13.57 -17.76 -16.02
C GLY A 167 13.60 -16.65 -17.07
N LEU A 168 12.54 -15.84 -17.19
CA LEU A 168 12.50 -14.71 -18.12
C LEU A 168 13.23 -13.46 -17.56
N GLY A 169 13.51 -13.41 -16.26
CA GLY A 169 14.21 -12.30 -15.63
C GLY A 169 13.60 -10.93 -15.98
N ASP A 170 14.44 -9.96 -16.30
CA ASP A 170 14.08 -8.58 -16.65
C ASP A 170 13.73 -8.41 -18.14
N SER A 171 13.72 -9.50 -18.92
CA SER A 171 13.36 -9.43 -20.34
C SER A 171 11.86 -9.13 -20.57
N VAL A 172 11.04 -9.22 -19.54
CA VAL A 172 9.59 -8.97 -19.59
C VAL A 172 9.17 -7.95 -18.54
N PRO A 173 8.15 -7.12 -18.83
CA PRO A 173 7.62 -6.18 -17.84
C PRO A 173 6.94 -6.94 -16.70
N ARG A 174 7.35 -6.68 -15.45
CA ARG A 174 6.81 -7.36 -14.27
C ARG A 174 6.04 -6.40 -13.37
N GLU A 175 5.11 -6.99 -12.62
CA GLU A 175 4.54 -6.34 -11.44
C GLU A 175 5.59 -6.29 -10.32
N VAL A 176 5.54 -5.26 -9.49
CA VAL A 176 6.46 -5.09 -8.35
C VAL A 176 6.27 -6.16 -7.27
N ARG A 177 5.09 -6.80 -7.26
CA ARG A 177 4.71 -7.90 -6.34
C ARG A 177 3.65 -8.77 -6.99
N ASP A 178 3.43 -9.96 -6.44
CA ASP A 178 2.35 -10.83 -6.88
C ASP A 178 0.98 -10.21 -6.56
N ARG A 179 0.05 -10.38 -7.50
CA ARG A 179 -1.28 -9.77 -7.48
C ARG A 179 -2.39 -10.80 -7.19
N ASP A 180 -2.06 -11.89 -6.51
CA ASP A 180 -2.96 -13.00 -6.19
C ASP A 180 -4.20 -12.57 -5.41
N TYR A 181 -4.09 -11.58 -4.54
CA TYR A 181 -5.18 -11.06 -3.73
C TYR A 181 -6.34 -10.43 -4.54
N PHE A 182 -6.12 -10.01 -5.78
CA PHE A 182 -7.20 -9.56 -6.66
C PHE A 182 -8.14 -10.69 -7.08
N TYR A 183 -7.65 -11.93 -7.10
CA TYR A 183 -8.41 -13.10 -7.55
C TYR A 183 -8.99 -13.94 -6.41
N MET A 184 -8.89 -13.48 -5.18
CA MET A 184 -9.35 -14.20 -3.98
C MET A 184 -10.82 -14.64 -4.08
N TRP A 185 -11.68 -13.77 -4.62
CA TRP A 185 -13.08 -14.10 -4.84
C TRP A 185 -13.31 -15.18 -5.91
N SER A 186 -12.49 -15.22 -6.96
CA SER A 186 -12.49 -16.28 -7.96
C SER A 186 -12.20 -17.63 -7.31
N PHE A 187 -11.17 -17.70 -6.49
CA PHE A 187 -10.77 -18.92 -5.81
C PHE A 187 -11.78 -19.37 -4.76
N SER A 188 -12.33 -18.44 -4.00
CA SER A 188 -13.37 -18.72 -3.01
C SER A 188 -14.65 -19.24 -3.68
N ALA A 189 -15.06 -18.63 -4.80
CA ALA A 189 -16.23 -19.08 -5.54
C ALA A 189 -16.01 -20.47 -6.16
N TRP A 190 -14.80 -20.78 -6.65
CA TRP A 190 -14.47 -22.13 -7.10
C TRP A 190 -14.57 -23.16 -5.99
N SER A 191 -14.15 -22.81 -4.78
CA SER A 191 -14.20 -23.69 -3.61
C SER A 191 -15.62 -24.11 -3.23
N VAL A 192 -16.64 -23.31 -3.58
CA VAL A 192 -18.05 -23.71 -3.41
C VAL A 192 -18.38 -24.92 -4.29
N TRP A 193 -17.97 -24.93 -5.55
CA TRP A 193 -18.16 -26.12 -6.41
C TRP A 193 -17.33 -27.31 -5.94
N VAL A 194 -16.09 -27.08 -5.48
CA VAL A 194 -15.30 -28.16 -4.84
C VAL A 194 -16.07 -28.76 -3.67
N SER A 195 -16.67 -27.94 -2.82
CA SER A 195 -17.45 -28.39 -1.66
C SER A 195 -18.69 -29.17 -2.07
N ILE A 196 -19.42 -28.75 -3.12
CA ILE A 196 -20.57 -29.48 -3.66
C ILE A 196 -20.13 -30.85 -4.19
N GLY A 197 -19.00 -30.91 -4.90
CA GLY A 197 -18.41 -32.16 -5.42
C GLY A 197 -18.06 -33.13 -4.29
N ILE A 198 -17.38 -32.65 -3.24
CA ILE A 198 -17.03 -33.45 -2.06
C ILE A 198 -18.32 -33.95 -1.35
N ALA A 199 -19.32 -33.10 -1.16
CA ALA A 199 -20.55 -33.43 -0.51
C ALA A 199 -21.32 -34.53 -1.27
N GLU A 200 -21.38 -34.50 -2.59
CA GLU A 200 -22.06 -35.52 -3.39
C GLU A 200 -21.28 -36.86 -3.36
N ILE A 201 -19.96 -36.85 -3.42
CA ILE A 201 -19.19 -38.10 -3.26
C ILE A 201 -19.36 -38.66 -1.84
N TRP A 202 -19.40 -37.80 -0.83
CA TRP A 202 -19.68 -38.23 0.54
C TRP A 202 -21.03 -38.94 0.67
N ARG A 203 -22.09 -38.41 0.03
CA ARG A 203 -23.43 -39.02 0.04
C ARG A 203 -23.48 -40.33 -0.74
N SER A 204 -22.67 -40.45 -1.79
CA SER A 204 -22.73 -41.57 -2.73
C SER A 204 -21.78 -42.72 -2.41
N THR A 205 -20.82 -42.52 -1.49
CA THR A 205 -19.79 -43.54 -1.22
C THR A 205 -19.67 -43.85 0.28
N ARG A 206 -19.32 -45.12 0.57
CA ARG A 206 -19.07 -45.62 1.94
C ARG A 206 -17.93 -44.89 2.65
N TYR A 207 -16.96 -44.38 1.90
CA TYR A 207 -15.77 -43.72 2.41
C TYR A 207 -15.80 -42.19 2.26
N GLY A 208 -16.97 -41.64 1.94
CA GLY A 208 -17.11 -40.19 1.64
C GLY A 208 -16.64 -39.28 2.76
N ALA A 209 -16.79 -39.71 4.02
CA ALA A 209 -16.30 -38.94 5.16
C ALA A 209 -14.78 -38.72 5.15
N ALA A 210 -13.99 -39.66 4.59
CA ALA A 210 -12.54 -39.49 4.45
C ALA A 210 -12.18 -38.35 3.47
N LEU A 211 -13.06 -38.04 2.50
CA LEU A 211 -12.84 -36.93 1.59
C LEU A 211 -12.96 -35.54 2.25
N LEU A 212 -13.63 -35.45 3.40
CA LEU A 212 -13.63 -34.22 4.19
C LEU A 212 -12.21 -33.87 4.64
N ALA A 213 -11.35 -34.86 4.85
CA ALA A 213 -9.94 -34.65 5.19
C ALA A 213 -9.19 -33.91 4.07
N VAL A 214 -9.60 -34.08 2.81
CA VAL A 214 -9.00 -33.35 1.67
C VAL A 214 -9.21 -31.83 1.80
N GLY A 215 -10.32 -31.41 2.39
CA GLY A 215 -10.58 -29.98 2.65
C GLY A 215 -9.60 -29.34 3.63
N PHE A 216 -8.93 -30.14 4.49
CA PHE A 216 -7.92 -29.66 5.42
C PHE A 216 -6.51 -29.61 4.82
N VAL A 217 -6.27 -30.23 3.67
CA VAL A 217 -4.96 -30.25 3.03
C VAL A 217 -4.45 -28.82 2.71
N PRO A 218 -5.26 -27.94 2.10
CA PRO A 218 -4.84 -26.55 1.89
C PRO A 218 -4.58 -25.80 3.19
N LEU A 219 -5.36 -26.04 4.22
CA LEU A 219 -5.17 -25.41 5.53
C LEU A 219 -3.83 -25.81 6.15
N ILE A 220 -3.51 -27.10 6.18
CA ILE A 220 -2.26 -27.60 6.74
C ILE A 220 -1.07 -27.22 5.87
N GLY A 221 -1.19 -27.42 4.54
CA GLY A 221 -0.10 -27.16 3.59
C GLY A 221 0.26 -25.69 3.46
N ASN A 222 -0.72 -24.78 3.66
CA ASN A 222 -0.49 -23.33 3.55
C ASN A 222 -0.36 -22.63 4.90
N TRP A 223 -0.43 -23.35 6.02
CA TRP A 223 -0.44 -22.73 7.36
C TRP A 223 0.77 -21.82 7.58
N SER A 224 1.97 -22.30 7.28
CA SER A 224 3.20 -21.51 7.45
C SER A 224 3.24 -20.27 6.54
N ALA A 225 2.77 -20.40 5.30
CA ALA A 225 2.73 -19.30 4.35
C ALA A 225 1.63 -18.26 4.65
N ALA A 226 0.51 -18.71 5.22
CA ALA A 226 -0.64 -17.84 5.49
C ALA A 226 -0.62 -17.24 6.89
N SER A 227 0.00 -17.91 7.87
CA SER A 227 0.06 -17.45 9.25
C SER A 227 0.98 -16.23 9.36
N ARG A 228 0.42 -15.13 9.84
CA ARG A 228 1.15 -13.90 10.18
C ARG A 228 1.36 -13.77 11.69
N ARG A 229 1.16 -14.86 12.43
CA ARG A 229 1.36 -14.85 13.88
C ARG A 229 2.82 -14.53 14.22
N ASN A 230 3.02 -13.51 15.04
CA ASN A 230 4.32 -12.98 15.43
C ASN A 230 5.13 -12.37 14.27
N ASP A 231 4.48 -11.99 13.18
CA ASP A 231 5.10 -11.23 12.10
C ASP A 231 5.13 -9.75 12.49
N THR A 232 6.22 -9.30 13.08
CA THR A 232 6.40 -7.91 13.54
C THR A 232 7.39 -7.13 12.68
N VAL A 233 7.90 -7.74 11.58
CA VAL A 233 8.96 -7.15 10.76
C VAL A 233 8.65 -5.72 10.31
N ALA A 234 7.48 -5.50 9.71
CA ALA A 234 7.11 -4.18 9.21
C ALA A 234 6.95 -3.15 10.35
N ARG A 235 6.40 -3.59 11.49
CA ARG A 235 6.26 -2.75 12.68
C ARG A 235 7.62 -2.37 13.27
N ASP A 236 8.49 -3.34 13.47
CA ASP A 236 9.79 -3.12 14.10
C ASP A 236 10.66 -2.21 13.22
N TRP A 237 10.66 -2.45 11.90
CA TRP A 237 11.31 -1.60 10.93
C TRP A 237 10.79 -0.15 10.96
N ALA A 238 9.47 0.03 11.06
CA ALA A 238 8.88 1.36 11.16
C ALA A 238 9.29 2.08 12.46
N VAL A 239 9.33 1.36 13.58
CA VAL A 239 9.80 1.90 14.86
C VAL A 239 11.27 2.31 14.77
N ASP A 240 12.10 1.50 14.13
CA ASP A 240 13.53 1.77 13.96
C ASP A 240 13.77 3.01 13.07
N ILE A 241 13.02 3.15 11.98
CA ILE A 241 13.08 4.36 11.15
C ILE A 241 12.63 5.61 11.93
N LEU A 242 11.49 5.55 12.63
CA LEU A 242 11.01 6.66 13.43
C LEU A 242 12.02 7.07 14.52
N ASN A 243 12.70 6.09 15.11
CA ASN A 243 13.73 6.32 16.10
C ASN A 243 15.03 6.90 15.51
N SER A 244 15.26 6.73 14.20
CA SER A 244 16.38 7.34 13.50
C SER A 244 16.20 8.84 13.30
N VAL A 245 14.97 9.33 13.30
CA VAL A 245 14.64 10.74 13.09
C VAL A 245 14.71 11.53 14.41
N GLU A 246 15.38 12.68 14.40
CA GLU A 246 15.41 13.57 15.56
C GLU A 246 14.02 14.10 15.93
N PRO A 247 13.83 14.50 17.21
CA PRO A 247 12.57 15.11 17.63
C PRO A 247 12.12 16.26 16.73
N TYR A 248 10.83 16.27 16.42
CA TYR A 248 10.18 17.21 15.52
C TYR A 248 10.64 17.15 14.05
N GLY A 249 11.46 16.17 13.68
CA GLY A 249 11.92 16.00 12.31
C GLY A 249 10.80 15.75 11.31
N VAL A 250 11.08 16.11 10.05
CA VAL A 250 10.23 15.79 8.91
C VAL A 250 10.88 14.66 8.14
N LEU A 251 10.15 13.58 7.89
CA LEU A 251 10.61 12.43 7.12
C LEU A 251 9.82 12.32 5.82
N VAL A 252 10.48 12.51 4.70
CA VAL A 252 9.91 12.29 3.36
C VAL A 252 10.07 10.84 2.98
N THR A 253 8.96 10.17 2.67
CA THR A 253 8.89 8.75 2.31
C THR A 253 8.46 8.56 0.86
N GLY A 254 8.90 7.48 0.23
CA GLY A 254 8.73 7.22 -1.21
C GLY A 254 7.74 6.10 -1.56
N GLY A 255 6.66 5.91 -0.80
CA GLY A 255 5.65 4.93 -1.17
C GLY A 255 4.98 4.21 -0.01
N ASP A 256 4.09 3.28 -0.35
CA ASP A 256 3.23 2.56 0.60
C ASP A 256 4.03 1.75 1.62
N ASN A 257 5.04 1.02 1.16
CA ASN A 257 5.84 0.13 2.01
C ASN A 257 6.62 0.90 3.07
N ASP A 258 7.09 2.10 2.72
CA ASP A 258 7.81 2.98 3.64
C ASP A 258 6.86 3.66 4.62
N THR A 259 5.69 4.09 4.13
CA THR A 259 4.82 5.02 4.85
C THR A 259 3.80 4.35 5.75
N PHE A 260 3.09 3.32 5.27
CA PHE A 260 1.97 2.74 6.03
C PHE A 260 2.39 2.09 7.35
N PRO A 261 3.54 1.38 7.43
CA PRO A 261 4.04 0.92 8.71
C PRO A 261 4.37 2.06 9.70
N LEU A 262 4.91 3.18 9.20
CA LEU A 262 5.19 4.36 10.02
C LEU A 262 3.90 4.97 10.59
N TRP A 263 2.88 5.13 9.75
CA TRP A 263 1.57 5.62 10.20
C TRP A 263 0.91 4.67 11.20
N TYR A 264 1.00 3.35 10.97
CA TYR A 264 0.54 2.38 11.96
C TYR A 264 1.23 2.57 13.31
N ALA A 265 2.56 2.66 13.31
CA ALA A 265 3.32 2.87 14.53
C ALA A 265 2.95 4.20 15.23
N GLN A 266 2.71 5.27 14.48
CA GLN A 266 2.33 6.57 15.02
C GLN A 266 0.88 6.62 15.50
N ASP A 267 -0.07 6.18 14.69
CA ASP A 267 -1.50 6.42 14.94
C ASP A 267 -2.14 5.33 15.79
N VAL A 268 -1.62 4.09 15.76
CA VAL A 268 -2.14 2.96 16.53
C VAL A 268 -1.32 2.74 17.82
N GLU A 269 0.01 2.76 17.72
CA GLU A 269 0.89 2.48 18.86
C GLU A 269 1.39 3.75 19.57
N GLY A 270 1.19 4.93 18.99
CA GLY A 270 1.59 6.21 19.59
C GLY A 270 3.10 6.48 19.52
N VAL A 271 3.86 5.74 18.71
CA VAL A 271 5.31 5.85 18.62
C VAL A 271 5.71 7.10 17.85
N ARG A 272 6.58 7.93 18.43
CA ARG A 272 7.21 9.09 17.77
C ARG A 272 6.24 9.95 16.97
N ARG A 273 5.10 10.29 17.56
CA ARG A 273 4.09 11.17 16.92
C ARG A 273 4.58 12.60 16.71
N ASP A 274 5.69 12.96 17.32
CA ASP A 274 6.41 14.22 17.13
C ASP A 274 7.06 14.33 15.75
N VAL A 275 7.36 13.20 15.10
CA VAL A 275 7.91 13.15 13.74
C VAL A 275 6.80 13.35 12.72
N THR A 276 7.03 14.21 11.74
CA THR A 276 6.07 14.43 10.64
C THR A 276 6.46 13.55 9.45
N VAL A 277 5.68 12.50 9.20
CA VAL A 277 5.86 11.63 8.03
C VAL A 277 5.11 12.21 6.84
N VAL A 278 5.80 12.44 5.73
CA VAL A 278 5.28 13.03 4.50
C VAL A 278 5.51 12.05 3.35
N ILE A 279 4.45 11.42 2.87
CA ILE A 279 4.53 10.60 1.65
C ILE A 279 4.54 11.51 0.42
N ASP A 280 5.59 11.39 -0.40
CA ASP A 280 5.79 12.25 -1.56
C ASP A 280 4.67 12.10 -2.59
N GLN A 281 4.24 10.87 -2.88
CA GLN A 281 3.21 10.58 -3.87
C GLN A 281 1.86 11.23 -3.55
N TYR A 282 1.54 11.44 -2.27
CA TYR A 282 0.29 12.10 -1.89
C TYR A 282 0.38 13.63 -1.98
N LEU A 283 1.58 14.19 -2.08
CA LEU A 283 1.75 15.62 -2.34
C LEU A 283 1.26 16.03 -3.75
N ASP A 284 1.07 15.06 -4.65
CA ASP A 284 0.39 15.30 -5.92
C ASP A 284 -1.13 15.45 -5.75
N MET A 285 -1.69 15.06 -4.58
CA MET A 285 -3.12 15.17 -4.27
C MET A 285 -3.43 16.49 -3.56
N ASP A 286 -4.48 17.17 -3.99
CA ASP A 286 -4.90 18.47 -3.45
C ASP A 286 -5.11 18.46 -1.94
N TRP A 287 -5.72 17.39 -1.43
CA TRP A 287 -6.08 17.27 -0.03
C TRP A 287 -4.89 17.08 0.90
N PHE A 288 -3.78 16.47 0.44
CA PHE A 288 -2.69 16.10 1.31
C PHE A 288 -1.82 17.30 1.71
N GLY A 289 -1.59 18.23 0.79
CA GLY A 289 -0.93 19.51 1.12
C GLY A 289 -1.69 20.29 2.20
N GLU A 290 -3.02 20.41 2.06
CA GLU A 290 -3.89 21.03 3.07
C GLU A 290 -3.82 20.29 4.42
N GLN A 291 -3.83 18.96 4.40
CA GLN A 291 -3.74 18.15 5.63
C GLN A 291 -2.43 18.38 6.37
N MET A 292 -1.33 18.48 5.64
CA MET A 292 -0.01 18.75 6.24
C MET A 292 0.05 20.14 6.90
N LEU A 293 -0.65 21.13 6.36
CA LEU A 293 -0.79 22.45 6.99
C LEU A 293 -1.58 22.42 8.30
N ARG A 294 -2.60 21.56 8.37
CA ARG A 294 -3.48 21.39 9.55
C ARG A 294 -2.96 20.42 10.58
N ARG A 295 -1.94 19.63 10.26
CA ARG A 295 -1.44 18.57 11.14
C ARG A 295 -0.99 19.18 12.47
N PRO A 296 -1.58 18.76 13.61
CA PRO A 296 -1.19 19.30 14.91
C PRO A 296 0.24 18.85 15.25
N LEU A 297 1.02 19.78 15.78
CA LEU A 297 2.32 19.46 16.33
C LEU A 297 2.15 18.70 17.64
N VAL A 298 2.60 17.45 17.69
CA VAL A 298 2.63 16.65 18.91
C VAL A 298 3.95 16.91 19.65
N LYS A 299 3.88 17.20 20.93
CA LYS A 299 5.07 17.42 21.77
C LYS A 299 5.87 16.10 21.87
N TYR A 300 7.18 16.21 21.69
CA TYR A 300 8.09 15.10 21.90
C TYR A 300 8.08 14.62 23.34
N ASP A 301 7.88 13.32 23.55
CA ASP A 301 7.97 12.67 24.85
C ASP A 301 9.36 12.07 25.03
N ALA A 302 10.21 12.76 25.82
CA ALA A 302 11.56 12.29 26.07
C ALA A 302 11.62 11.00 26.92
N ALA A 303 10.58 10.69 27.69
CA ALA A 303 10.54 9.46 28.49
C ALA A 303 10.28 8.22 27.62
N ALA A 304 9.37 8.35 26.65
CA ALA A 304 9.07 7.29 25.68
C ALA A 304 10.04 7.25 24.50
N GLY A 305 10.74 8.34 24.24
CA GLY A 305 11.66 8.46 23.11
C GLY A 305 12.98 7.70 23.30
N PRO A 306 13.76 7.51 22.20
CA PRO A 306 15.06 6.86 22.23
C PRO A 306 16.05 7.51 23.19
N ALA A 307 16.88 6.70 23.85
CA ALA A 307 17.85 7.18 24.83
C ALA A 307 18.84 8.21 24.23
N ILE A 308 19.16 8.10 22.96
CA ILE A 308 20.06 8.99 22.24
C ILE A 308 19.59 10.46 22.23
N TYR A 309 18.27 10.70 22.41
CA TYR A 309 17.71 12.06 22.40
C TYR A 309 17.39 12.60 23.79
N ARG A 310 17.56 11.83 24.90
CA ARG A 310 17.14 12.22 26.25
C ARG A 310 17.97 13.33 26.87
N ASN A 311 19.22 13.42 26.50
CA ASN A 311 20.18 14.36 27.13
C ASN A 311 20.21 15.76 26.46
N ARG A 312 19.26 16.06 25.58
CA ARG A 312 19.16 17.34 24.89
C ARG A 312 17.76 17.92 25.08
N THR A 313 17.69 19.23 25.20
CA THR A 313 16.40 19.93 25.14
C THR A 313 16.04 20.19 23.69
N TRP A 314 14.84 19.78 23.31
CA TRP A 314 14.31 19.95 21.96
C TRP A 314 13.23 21.02 21.95
N THR A 315 13.44 22.08 21.19
CA THR A 315 12.49 23.18 21.05
C THR A 315 11.44 22.82 19.99
N PRO A 316 10.15 22.86 20.31
CA PRO A 316 9.10 22.72 19.31
C PRO A 316 9.24 23.80 18.23
N PRO A 317 9.04 23.44 16.94
CA PRO A 317 9.05 24.42 15.85
C PRO A 317 7.87 25.40 16.02
N ALA A 318 8.11 26.66 15.63
CA ALA A 318 7.09 27.72 15.74
C ALA A 318 6.07 27.69 14.59
N HIS A 319 6.44 27.10 13.45
CA HIS A 319 5.61 27.13 12.24
C HIS A 319 5.25 25.72 11.76
N ALA A 320 4.20 25.65 10.94
CA ALA A 320 3.86 24.45 10.17
C ALA A 320 5.01 24.08 9.20
N ILE A 321 4.96 22.87 8.64
CA ILE A 321 6.03 22.42 7.71
C ILE A 321 6.03 23.19 6.38
N PHE A 322 4.92 23.83 6.05
CA PHE A 322 4.80 24.73 4.90
C PHE A 322 4.40 26.12 5.37
N ARG A 323 5.11 27.15 4.91
CA ARG A 323 4.79 28.55 5.15
C ARG A 323 3.88 29.10 4.05
N MET A 324 2.73 28.49 3.88
CA MET A 324 1.72 28.86 2.90
C MET A 324 0.32 28.71 3.50
N THR A 325 -0.67 29.34 2.88
CA THR A 325 -2.08 29.14 3.19
C THR A 325 -2.64 27.92 2.46
N GLU A 326 -3.78 27.40 2.90
CA GLU A 326 -4.47 26.31 2.19
C GLU A 326 -4.79 26.67 0.75
N ALA A 327 -5.25 27.91 0.48
CA ALA A 327 -5.53 28.39 -0.86
C ALA A 327 -4.26 28.41 -1.75
N GLN A 328 -3.10 28.72 -1.17
CA GLN A 328 -1.83 28.65 -1.89
C GLN A 328 -1.41 27.19 -2.16
N ALA A 329 -1.65 26.28 -1.22
CA ALA A 329 -1.40 24.86 -1.43
C ALA A 329 -2.30 24.29 -2.55
N ASP A 330 -3.58 24.66 -2.56
CA ASP A 330 -4.52 24.27 -3.61
C ASP A 330 -4.14 24.84 -4.99
N SER A 331 -3.51 26.02 -5.02
CA SER A 331 -3.12 26.69 -6.26
C SER A 331 -1.81 26.16 -6.87
N VAL A 332 -1.08 25.27 -6.18
CA VAL A 332 0.11 24.62 -6.76
C VAL A 332 -0.33 23.76 -7.95
N PRO A 333 0.16 24.03 -9.17
CA PRO A 333 -0.27 23.28 -10.34
C PRO A 333 0.29 21.85 -10.33
N ASP A 334 -0.35 20.93 -11.07
CA ASP A 334 0.07 19.53 -11.16
C ASP A 334 1.49 19.38 -11.68
N TYR A 335 1.93 20.31 -12.52
CA TYR A 335 3.30 20.37 -13.01
C TYR A 335 3.73 21.80 -13.32
N VAL A 336 5.02 22.06 -13.16
CA VAL A 336 5.69 23.32 -13.50
C VAL A 336 6.80 23.01 -14.51
N ILE A 337 6.91 23.84 -15.56
CA ILE A 337 7.99 23.73 -16.54
C ILE A 337 9.04 24.78 -16.19
N LEU A 338 10.23 24.30 -15.81
CA LEU A 338 11.41 25.15 -15.66
C LEU A 338 12.11 25.28 -17.01
N ARG A 339 12.18 26.49 -17.54
CA ARG A 339 12.88 26.76 -18.80
C ARG A 339 14.40 26.79 -18.64
N GLU A 340 14.85 27.16 -17.44
CA GLU A 340 16.26 27.27 -17.08
C GLU A 340 16.49 26.62 -15.70
N PRO A 341 17.70 26.11 -15.44
CA PRO A 341 18.04 25.60 -14.11
C PRO A 341 17.85 26.66 -13.02
N GLN A 342 17.32 26.25 -11.88
CA GLN A 342 17.14 27.12 -10.71
C GLN A 342 18.07 26.70 -9.58
N ILE A 343 18.57 27.68 -8.83
CA ILE A 343 19.36 27.42 -7.64
C ILE A 343 18.45 27.49 -6.42
N LEU A 344 18.40 26.36 -5.71
CA LEU A 344 17.70 26.24 -4.42
C LEU A 344 18.71 26.65 -3.31
N ARG A 345 18.30 27.58 -2.43
CA ARG A 345 19.11 27.97 -1.27
C ARG A 345 18.31 27.89 0.02
N SER A 346 18.88 27.22 1.02
CA SER A 346 18.36 27.18 2.39
C SER A 346 19.54 27.20 3.37
N GLY A 347 19.79 28.35 3.98
CA GLY A 347 20.99 28.53 4.80
C GLY A 347 22.26 28.26 4.02
N ALA A 348 23.11 27.35 4.49
CA ALA A 348 24.35 26.93 3.83
C ALA A 348 24.14 25.85 2.76
N ILE A 349 22.93 25.35 2.59
CA ILE A 349 22.58 24.33 1.59
C ILE A 349 22.32 25.06 0.27
N GLU A 350 23.02 24.62 -0.78
CA GLU A 350 22.77 25.04 -2.14
C GLU A 350 22.56 23.83 -3.02
N GLY A 351 21.34 23.71 -3.55
CA GLY A 351 20.92 22.69 -4.52
C GLY A 351 20.76 23.29 -5.90
N ARG A 352 20.67 22.44 -6.90
CA ARG A 352 20.39 22.81 -8.29
C ARG A 352 19.23 21.96 -8.81
N VAL A 353 18.22 22.63 -9.28
CA VAL A 353 17.08 22.00 -9.97
C VAL A 353 17.25 22.27 -11.47
N ASP A 354 17.46 21.23 -12.25
CA ASP A 354 17.68 21.35 -13.68
C ASP A 354 16.40 21.78 -14.43
N ALA A 355 16.57 22.34 -15.62
CA ALA A 355 15.45 22.65 -16.50
C ALA A 355 14.67 21.38 -16.86
N GLY A 356 13.36 21.48 -16.92
CA GLY A 356 12.49 20.34 -17.20
C GLY A 356 11.16 20.41 -16.45
N TYR A 357 10.55 19.25 -16.25
CA TYR A 357 9.28 19.11 -15.52
C TYR A 357 9.51 18.94 -14.03
N LEU A 358 8.79 19.73 -13.24
CA LEU A 358 8.57 19.48 -11.82
C LEU A 358 7.10 19.10 -11.63
N GLU A 359 6.85 17.97 -11.01
CA GLU A 359 5.54 17.56 -10.56
C GLU A 359 5.15 18.36 -9.30
N ARG A 360 3.87 18.41 -8.98
CA ARG A 360 3.36 19.10 -7.80
C ARG A 360 4.10 18.68 -6.53
N LYS A 361 4.33 17.38 -6.34
CA LYS A 361 5.10 16.84 -5.21
C LYS A 361 6.52 17.41 -5.12
N ASP A 362 7.19 17.63 -6.27
CA ASP A 362 8.52 18.22 -6.29
C ASP A 362 8.52 19.65 -5.72
N VAL A 363 7.49 20.43 -6.08
CA VAL A 363 7.32 21.80 -5.57
C VAL A 363 7.14 21.78 -4.06
N PHE A 364 6.31 20.84 -3.53
CA PHE A 364 6.15 20.71 -2.09
C PHE A 364 7.42 20.23 -1.38
N VAL A 365 8.19 19.31 -1.95
CA VAL A 365 9.48 18.88 -1.36
C VAL A 365 10.49 20.03 -1.36
N LEU A 366 10.55 20.83 -2.43
CA LEU A 366 11.37 22.05 -2.45
C LEU A 366 10.92 23.05 -1.35
N ARG A 367 9.61 23.15 -1.10
CA ARG A 367 9.07 23.96 0.00
C ARG A 367 9.44 23.40 1.38
N LEU A 368 9.49 22.08 1.58
CA LEU A 368 10.00 21.52 2.84
C LEU A 368 11.44 21.96 3.12
N ILE A 369 12.29 22.01 2.09
CA ILE A 369 13.69 22.44 2.22
C ILE A 369 13.77 23.92 2.57
N THR A 370 12.92 24.78 2.04
CA THR A 370 12.95 26.23 2.31
C THR A 370 12.20 26.62 3.56
N ASP A 371 11.09 25.97 3.85
CA ASP A 371 10.13 26.38 4.89
C ASP A 371 10.34 25.64 6.21
N ALA A 372 10.58 24.32 6.17
CA ALA A 372 10.71 23.47 7.35
C ALA A 372 12.16 23.36 7.85
N LEU A 373 13.12 23.15 6.97
CA LEU A 373 14.52 22.87 7.34
C LEU A 373 15.16 23.92 8.28
N PRO A 374 14.84 25.22 8.21
CA PRO A 374 15.38 26.20 9.18
C PRO A 374 14.97 25.95 10.64
N GLU A 375 13.89 25.23 10.89
CA GLU A 375 13.34 24.98 12.24
C GLU A 375 13.32 23.51 12.62
N ARG A 376 13.37 22.61 11.65
CA ARG A 376 13.21 21.16 11.82
C ARG A 376 14.25 20.39 10.99
N PRO A 377 14.82 19.31 11.53
CA PRO A 377 15.65 18.43 10.73
C PRO A 377 14.80 17.75 9.65
N LEU A 378 15.35 17.69 8.44
CA LEU A 378 14.70 17.08 7.28
C LEU A 378 15.40 15.79 6.88
N TYR A 379 14.63 14.74 6.76
CA TYR A 379 15.08 13.39 6.42
C TYR A 379 14.38 12.84 5.21
N PHE A 380 15.05 11.94 4.53
CA PHE A 380 14.50 11.11 3.45
C PHE A 380 14.69 9.63 3.79
N THR A 381 13.76 8.79 3.34
CA THR A 381 14.02 7.35 3.35
C THR A 381 15.14 7.00 2.38
N MET A 382 15.89 5.95 2.71
CA MET A 382 17.00 5.47 1.87
C MET A 382 16.50 5.17 0.45
N GLY A 383 17.31 5.54 -0.55
CA GLY A 383 16.92 5.37 -1.95
C GLY A 383 15.98 6.44 -2.52
N SER A 384 15.67 7.49 -1.76
CA SER A 384 14.95 8.64 -2.28
C SER A 384 15.67 9.29 -3.47
N SER A 385 14.93 9.63 -4.51
CA SER A 385 15.49 10.29 -5.71
C SER A 385 15.74 11.80 -5.52
N TYR A 386 15.12 12.44 -4.52
CA TYR A 386 15.17 13.89 -4.32
C TYR A 386 16.58 14.45 -4.08
N PRO A 387 17.45 13.80 -3.28
CA PRO A 387 18.80 14.28 -3.09
C PRO A 387 19.60 14.39 -4.40
N ALA A 388 19.38 13.43 -5.31
CA ALA A 388 20.01 13.48 -6.64
C ALA A 388 19.34 14.54 -7.53
N ARG A 389 18.01 14.54 -7.57
CA ARG A 389 17.20 15.40 -8.44
C ARG A 389 17.39 16.90 -8.16
N PHE A 390 17.63 17.24 -6.90
CA PHE A 390 17.80 18.63 -6.47
C PHE A 390 19.26 19.03 -6.20
N GLY A 391 20.23 18.19 -6.61
CA GLY A 391 21.66 18.47 -6.44
C GLY A 391 22.11 18.53 -4.98
N LEU A 392 21.46 17.80 -4.09
CA LEU A 392 21.64 17.84 -2.64
C LEU A 392 22.52 16.70 -2.09
N LYS A 393 22.95 15.76 -2.93
CA LYS A 393 23.69 14.56 -2.48
C LYS A 393 24.85 14.85 -1.53
N ARG A 394 25.59 15.93 -1.79
CA ARG A 394 26.74 16.33 -0.97
C ARG A 394 26.39 16.79 0.45
N TYR A 395 25.11 17.03 0.71
CA TYR A 395 24.60 17.45 2.02
C TYR A 395 23.87 16.29 2.75
N MET A 396 23.86 15.10 2.17
CA MET A 396 23.20 13.97 2.77
C MET A 396 24.13 13.22 3.71
N VAL A 397 23.63 12.94 4.92
CA VAL A 397 24.32 12.15 5.95
C VAL A 397 23.43 10.97 6.29
N SER A 398 23.95 9.74 6.17
CA SER A 398 23.24 8.55 6.58
C SER A 398 23.26 8.44 8.11
N ASP A 399 22.07 8.46 8.70
CA ASP A 399 21.83 8.37 10.15
C ASP A 399 20.97 7.12 10.43
N GLY A 400 21.60 6.00 10.70
CA GLY A 400 20.89 4.74 10.90
C GLY A 400 20.15 4.29 9.65
N LEU A 401 18.80 4.35 9.64
CA LEU A 401 17.95 3.91 8.53
C LEU A 401 17.38 5.08 7.70
N VAL A 402 17.91 6.28 7.83
CA VAL A 402 17.44 7.47 7.10
C VAL A 402 18.60 8.30 6.57
N GLU A 403 18.32 9.13 5.59
CA GLU A 403 19.26 10.14 5.05
C GLU A 403 18.85 11.52 5.58
N HIS A 404 19.75 12.16 6.32
CA HIS A 404 19.58 13.48 6.93
C HIS A 404 20.15 14.57 6.03
N LEU A 405 19.37 15.58 5.71
CA LEU A 405 19.82 16.75 4.97
C LEU A 405 20.48 17.76 5.94
N MET A 406 21.79 17.84 5.91
CA MET A 406 22.58 18.67 6.82
C MET A 406 23.32 19.81 6.07
N PRO A 407 23.56 20.97 6.73
CA PRO A 407 24.30 22.09 6.12
C PRO A 407 25.82 21.84 6.03
N ILE A 408 26.26 20.60 6.05
CA ILE A 408 27.66 20.18 5.96
C ILE A 408 27.86 19.49 4.62
N ALA A 409 28.63 20.11 3.74
CA ALA A 409 28.92 19.51 2.44
C ALA A 409 30.13 18.58 2.53
N THR A 410 30.00 17.38 1.96
CA THR A 410 31.12 16.48 1.78
C THR A 410 31.99 16.95 0.59
N SER A 411 33.30 16.74 0.68
CA SER A 411 34.23 16.91 -0.44
C SER A 411 34.37 15.63 -1.28
N ASP A 412 33.77 14.53 -0.84
CA ASP A 412 33.86 13.24 -1.52
C ASP A 412 33.01 13.23 -2.79
N SER A 413 33.58 12.69 -3.86
CA SER A 413 32.89 12.50 -5.15
C SER A 413 31.70 11.56 -5.08
N THR A 414 31.63 10.64 -4.10
CA THR A 414 30.51 9.74 -3.87
C THR A 414 29.32 10.47 -3.24
N GLY A 415 29.59 11.62 -2.58
CA GLY A 415 28.55 12.40 -1.90
C GLY A 415 27.86 11.69 -0.73
N ARG A 416 28.43 10.58 -0.24
CA ARG A 416 27.88 9.85 0.90
C ARG A 416 28.70 10.13 2.15
N MET A 417 28.03 10.50 3.22
CA MET A 417 28.58 10.66 4.54
C MET A 417 27.79 9.81 5.52
N LEU A 418 28.46 9.11 6.42
CA LEU A 418 27.84 8.30 7.46
C LEU A 418 28.18 8.91 8.82
N ASP A 419 27.19 9.23 9.62
CA ASP A 419 27.41 9.49 11.05
C ASP A 419 27.56 8.15 11.79
N VAL A 420 28.82 7.69 11.88
CA VAL A 420 29.14 6.41 12.51
C VAL A 420 28.72 6.38 13.97
N THR A 421 28.95 7.45 14.71
CA THR A 421 28.66 7.51 16.15
C THR A 421 27.16 7.40 16.42
N ARG A 422 26.38 8.16 15.66
CA ARG A 422 24.92 8.16 15.77
C ARG A 422 24.33 6.87 15.26
N THR A 423 24.82 6.37 14.14
CA THR A 423 24.37 5.10 13.55
C THR A 423 24.62 3.93 14.51
N ASP A 424 25.81 3.82 15.13
CA ASP A 424 26.11 2.77 16.13
C ASP A 424 25.17 2.87 17.34
N ALA A 425 24.90 4.09 17.83
CA ALA A 425 23.98 4.28 18.94
C ALA A 425 22.53 3.88 18.59
N LEU A 426 22.09 4.14 17.36
CA LEU A 426 20.78 3.75 16.86
C LEU A 426 20.68 2.23 16.68
N TRP A 427 21.69 1.58 16.09
CA TRP A 427 21.70 0.14 15.86
C TRP A 427 21.59 -0.67 17.17
N ARG A 428 22.11 -0.14 18.27
CA ARG A 428 22.00 -0.78 19.61
C ARG A 428 20.57 -0.83 20.14
N ILE A 429 19.69 0.05 19.67
CA ILE A 429 18.28 0.14 20.11
C ILE A 429 17.30 -0.46 19.10
N TYR A 430 17.74 -0.79 17.88
CA TYR A 430 16.87 -1.37 16.86
C TYR A 430 16.40 -2.78 17.22
N GLY A 431 15.10 -3.03 17.01
CA GLY A 431 14.49 -4.31 17.36
C GLY A 431 14.53 -5.38 16.25
N GLY A 432 14.57 -4.94 15.00
CA GLY A 432 14.08 -5.72 13.88
C GLY A 432 15.02 -6.63 13.08
N PRO A 433 16.27 -6.28 12.74
CA PRO A 433 17.06 -7.04 11.76
C PRO A 433 17.30 -8.50 12.16
N ALA A 434 17.50 -8.75 13.45
CA ALA A 434 17.72 -10.11 13.98
C ALA A 434 16.47 -11.03 13.84
N ALA A 435 15.27 -10.46 13.83
CA ALA A 435 14.04 -11.21 13.64
C ALA A 435 13.89 -11.69 12.19
N ILE A 436 14.27 -10.88 11.20
CA ILE A 436 14.22 -11.23 9.78
C ILE A 436 15.13 -12.43 9.49
N VAL A 437 16.37 -12.41 10.01
CA VAL A 437 17.35 -13.46 9.78
C VAL A 437 16.99 -14.78 10.46
N ARG A 438 16.23 -14.74 11.56
CA ARG A 438 15.85 -15.93 12.34
C ARG A 438 14.57 -16.60 11.83
N ARG A 439 13.80 -15.97 10.97
CA ARG A 439 12.56 -16.55 10.46
C ARG A 439 12.86 -17.57 9.36
N ASN A 440 12.34 -18.76 9.57
CA ASN A 440 12.39 -19.84 8.58
C ASN A 440 11.06 -19.99 7.81
N ASP A 441 10.17 -19.02 7.96
CA ASP A 441 8.88 -18.96 7.29
C ASP A 441 9.03 -18.33 5.91
N TRP A 442 8.07 -18.66 5.04
CA TRP A 442 7.95 -17.90 3.79
C TRP A 442 7.53 -16.48 4.10
N ILE A 443 8.30 -15.53 3.62
CA ILE A 443 7.99 -14.10 3.63
C ILE A 443 7.99 -13.63 2.19
N ASP A 444 7.02 -12.81 1.83
CA ASP A 444 6.96 -12.20 0.49
C ASP A 444 8.26 -11.40 0.21
N ARG A 445 8.91 -11.69 -0.93
CA ARG A 445 10.19 -11.04 -1.27
C ARG A 445 10.07 -9.52 -1.36
N ALA A 446 8.95 -9.01 -1.86
CA ALA A 446 8.74 -7.57 -1.94
C ALA A 446 8.61 -6.92 -0.56
N SER A 447 8.04 -7.63 0.42
CA SER A 447 7.97 -7.16 1.81
C SER A 447 9.32 -7.22 2.54
N LEU A 448 10.25 -8.05 2.07
CA LEU A 448 11.61 -8.17 2.63
C LEU A 448 12.62 -7.25 1.96
N ALA A 449 12.43 -6.93 0.68
CA ALA A 449 13.42 -6.16 -0.08
C ALA A 449 13.75 -4.85 0.62
N THR A 450 12.74 -4.08 1.00
CA THR A 450 12.93 -2.79 1.67
C THR A 450 13.72 -2.91 2.99
N PRO A 451 13.31 -3.74 4.00
CA PRO A 451 14.09 -3.88 5.22
C PRO A 451 15.52 -4.41 5.00
N ILE A 452 15.71 -5.33 4.06
CA ILE A 452 17.05 -5.89 3.78
C ILE A 452 17.95 -4.84 3.15
N ASP A 453 17.47 -4.09 2.17
CA ASP A 453 18.24 -3.03 1.51
C ASP A 453 18.68 -1.94 2.48
N TYR A 454 17.91 -1.69 3.54
CA TYR A 454 18.25 -0.73 4.59
C TYR A 454 19.20 -1.29 5.65
N THR A 455 19.31 -2.59 5.79
CA THR A 455 20.07 -3.23 6.86
C THR A 455 21.42 -3.80 6.40
N LEU A 456 21.63 -3.97 5.12
CA LEU A 456 22.86 -4.41 4.49
C LEU A 456 23.61 -3.25 3.86
#